data_ee8bb875fd2b17371ffe5607bd8f7627
#
_entry.id   ee8bb875fd2b17371ffe5607bd8f7627
#
_cell.length_a   1.000
_cell.length_b   1.000
_cell.length_c   1.000
_cell.angle_alpha   90.00
_cell.angle_beta   90.00
_cell.angle_gamma   90.00
#
_symmetry.space_group_name_H-M   'P 1'
#
loop_
_entity.id
_entity.type
_entity.pdbx_description
1 polymer ?
#
loop_
_entity_poly.entity_id
_entity_poly.type
_entity_poly.pdbx_seq_one_letter_code
_entity_poly.pdbx_strand_id
1 'polypeptide(L)'
;KFESIFSLAGIGTSFSGGYSGWAPNPDSAILATMKKVYHDLYGKEPAVMAIHAGLECGILGGTYPNWDMVSCGPTLMSPHSPDERANIPSVAKCWEFLKAVLENIPVR
;
A
#
# COMPACT_ATOMS: atom_id res chain seq x y z
N LYS A 1 1.14 -3.32 -23.34
CA LYS A 1 2.02 -2.24 -23.81
C LYS A 1 3.36 -2.77 -24.29
N PHE A 2 4.08 -3.55 -23.47
CA PHE A 2 5.33 -4.19 -23.92
C PHE A 2 5.08 -5.17 -25.06
N GLU A 3 4.01 -5.94 -25.01
CA GLU A 3 3.63 -6.87 -26.06
C GLU A 3 3.47 -6.16 -27.40
N SER A 4 2.80 -5.01 -27.44
CA SER A 4 2.62 -4.23 -28.66
C SER A 4 3.94 -3.77 -29.25
N ILE A 5 4.87 -3.31 -28.42
CA ILE A 5 6.19 -2.85 -28.86
C ILE A 5 7.01 -4.01 -29.43
N PHE A 6 7.05 -5.15 -28.77
CA PHE A 6 7.80 -6.32 -29.23
C PHE A 6 7.18 -6.96 -30.46
N SER A 7 5.85 -6.94 -30.57
CA SER A 7 5.16 -7.42 -31.77
C SER A 7 5.50 -6.58 -32.99
N LEU A 8 5.59 -5.25 -32.85
CA LEU A 8 6.03 -4.36 -33.93
C LEU A 8 7.46 -4.63 -34.36
N ALA A 9 8.32 -5.07 -33.46
CA ALA A 9 9.71 -5.45 -33.77
C ALA A 9 9.82 -6.87 -34.32
N GLY A 10 8.72 -7.62 -34.47
CA GLY A 10 8.74 -8.99 -34.92
C GLY A 10 9.24 -10.02 -33.91
N ILE A 11 9.18 -9.66 -32.64
CA ILE A 11 9.65 -10.51 -31.52
C ILE A 11 8.43 -11.12 -30.82
N GLY A 12 8.44 -12.43 -30.64
CA GLY A 12 7.45 -13.11 -29.83
C GLY A 12 7.67 -12.80 -28.34
N THR A 13 6.59 -12.65 -27.59
CA THR A 13 6.64 -12.35 -26.16
C THR A 13 5.78 -13.33 -25.37
N SER A 14 6.24 -13.62 -24.14
CA SER A 14 5.43 -14.33 -23.16
C SER A 14 5.52 -13.64 -21.82
N PHE A 15 4.42 -13.67 -21.06
CA PHE A 15 4.34 -13.04 -19.76
C PHE A 15 4.07 -14.10 -18.70
N SER A 16 4.81 -14.02 -17.58
CA SER A 16 4.63 -14.92 -16.44
C SER A 16 4.82 -14.14 -15.14
N GLY A 17 4.30 -14.66 -14.04
CA GLY A 17 4.43 -14.03 -12.73
C GLY A 17 3.65 -12.73 -12.58
N GLY A 18 2.67 -12.49 -13.45
CA GLY A 18 1.81 -11.31 -13.35
C GLY A 18 0.88 -11.38 -12.14
N TYR A 19 0.52 -10.21 -11.59
CA TYR A 19 -0.45 -10.09 -10.51
C TYR A 19 -1.31 -8.83 -10.72
N SER A 20 -2.46 -8.78 -10.02
CA SER A 20 -3.39 -7.67 -10.16
C SER A 20 -2.81 -6.37 -9.61
N GLY A 21 -3.01 -5.28 -10.33
CA GLY A 21 -2.73 -3.95 -9.81
C GLY A 21 -3.75 -3.55 -8.75
N TRP A 22 -3.40 -2.53 -7.98
CA TRP A 22 -4.27 -1.97 -6.96
C TRP A 22 -4.47 -0.48 -7.26
N ALA A 23 -5.68 -0.12 -7.71
CA ALA A 23 -6.00 1.24 -8.07
C ALA A 23 -6.20 2.09 -6.80
N PRO A 24 -5.64 3.32 -6.74
CA PRO A 24 -5.90 4.24 -5.65
C PRO A 24 -7.40 4.55 -5.53
N ASN A 25 -7.90 4.61 -4.30
CA ASN A 25 -9.27 5.03 -4.03
C ASN A 25 -9.25 6.22 -3.07
N PRO A 26 -9.33 7.47 -3.57
CA PRO A 26 -9.32 8.67 -2.72
C PRO A 26 -10.56 8.77 -1.83
N ASP A 27 -11.63 8.07 -2.15
CA ASP A 27 -12.88 8.06 -1.37
C ASP A 27 -12.96 6.92 -0.35
N SER A 28 -11.85 6.23 -0.11
CA SER A 28 -11.78 5.13 0.83
C SER A 28 -12.13 5.57 2.25
N ALA A 29 -13.09 4.87 2.88
CA ALA A 29 -13.51 5.14 4.25
C ALA A 29 -12.38 4.85 5.26
N ILE A 30 -11.65 3.75 5.07
CA ILE A 30 -10.51 3.42 5.95
C ILE A 30 -9.39 4.44 5.81
N LEU A 31 -9.14 4.95 4.60
CA LEU A 31 -8.14 5.99 4.39
C LEU A 31 -8.52 7.28 5.13
N ALA A 32 -9.79 7.69 5.05
CA ALA A 32 -10.28 8.87 5.77
C ALA A 32 -10.10 8.72 7.30
N THR A 33 -10.45 7.56 7.85
CA THR A 33 -10.25 7.25 9.27
C THR A 33 -8.77 7.32 9.64
N MET A 34 -7.90 6.72 8.87
CA MET A 34 -6.46 6.71 9.11
C MET A 34 -5.85 8.10 9.04
N LYS A 35 -6.27 8.92 8.09
CA LYS A 35 -5.80 10.32 7.97
C LYS A 35 -6.20 11.13 9.20
N LYS A 36 -7.43 10.99 9.67
CA LYS A 36 -7.92 11.68 10.87
C LYS A 36 -7.13 11.25 12.11
N VAL A 37 -6.96 9.96 12.32
CA VAL A 37 -6.22 9.42 13.47
C VAL A 37 -4.77 9.90 13.45
N TYR A 38 -4.13 9.88 12.28
CA TYR A 38 -2.75 10.34 12.14
C TYR A 38 -2.62 11.83 12.50
N HIS A 39 -3.55 12.64 12.01
CA HIS A 39 -3.59 14.07 12.33
C HIS A 39 -3.77 14.30 13.84
N ASP A 40 -4.67 13.56 14.47
CA ASP A 40 -4.95 13.68 15.90
C ASP A 40 -3.75 13.27 16.77
N LEU A 41 -2.98 12.26 16.33
CA LEU A 41 -1.81 11.79 17.07
C LEU A 41 -0.56 12.67 16.87
N TYR A 42 -0.34 13.16 15.66
CA TYR A 42 0.93 13.78 15.29
C TYR A 42 0.82 15.25 14.87
N GLY A 43 -0.39 15.79 14.79
CA GLY A 43 -0.62 17.20 14.45
C GLY A 43 -0.29 17.58 13.02
N LYS A 44 -0.17 16.62 12.12
CA LYS A 44 0.14 16.83 10.71
C LYS A 44 -0.54 15.79 9.82
N GLU A 45 -0.69 16.11 8.54
CA GLU A 45 -1.26 15.19 7.57
C GLU A 45 -0.25 14.10 7.17
N PRO A 46 -0.69 12.84 7.02
CA PRO A 46 0.18 11.80 6.50
C PRO A 46 0.40 11.95 5.00
N ALA A 47 1.53 11.47 4.53
CA ALA A 47 1.77 11.35 3.09
C ALA A 47 1.00 10.12 2.56
N VAL A 48 0.10 10.36 1.61
CA VAL A 48 -0.66 9.31 0.93
C VAL A 48 -0.19 9.24 -0.50
N MET A 49 0.37 8.10 -0.90
CA MET A 49 1.02 7.95 -2.20
C MET A 49 0.64 6.62 -2.84
N ALA A 50 0.72 6.59 -4.17
CA ALA A 50 0.71 5.36 -4.93
C ALA A 50 2.14 5.07 -5.42
N ILE A 51 2.54 3.82 -5.38
CA ILE A 51 3.88 3.41 -5.82
C ILE A 51 3.80 2.31 -6.86
N HIS A 52 4.82 2.23 -7.71
CA HIS A 52 4.98 1.16 -8.69
C HIS A 52 5.65 -0.05 -8.04
N ALA A 53 4.90 -0.73 -7.18
CA ALA A 53 5.39 -1.93 -6.49
C ALA A 53 4.25 -2.93 -6.34
N GLY A 54 4.61 -4.22 -6.26
CA GLY A 54 3.66 -5.26 -5.91
C GLY A 54 3.36 -5.20 -4.42
N LEU A 55 2.08 -5.13 -4.08
CA LEU A 55 1.62 -5.13 -2.71
C LEU A 55 0.56 -6.22 -2.52
N GLU A 56 0.48 -6.73 -1.33
CA GLU A 56 -0.52 -7.74 -0.96
C GLU A 56 -1.94 -7.25 -1.21
N CYS A 57 -2.20 -5.96 -1.04
CA CYS A 57 -3.50 -5.36 -1.35
C CYS A 57 -3.90 -5.52 -2.81
N GLY A 58 -2.95 -5.54 -3.74
CA GLY A 58 -3.23 -5.80 -5.15
C GLY A 58 -3.74 -7.22 -5.36
N ILE A 59 -3.11 -8.19 -4.71
CA ILE A 59 -3.50 -9.60 -4.79
C ILE A 59 -4.87 -9.81 -4.14
N LEU A 60 -5.05 -9.28 -2.93
CA LEU A 60 -6.33 -9.39 -2.20
C LEU A 60 -7.46 -8.68 -2.93
N GLY A 61 -7.20 -7.50 -3.49
CA GLY A 61 -8.18 -6.74 -4.26
C GLY A 61 -8.60 -7.41 -5.56
N GLY A 62 -7.69 -8.19 -6.15
CA GLY A 62 -8.02 -9.03 -7.31
C GLY A 62 -9.01 -10.14 -6.98
N THR A 63 -8.92 -10.69 -5.76
CA THR A 63 -9.83 -11.73 -5.26
C THR A 63 -11.09 -11.14 -4.65
N TYR A 64 -10.94 -10.04 -3.91
CA TYR A 64 -12.02 -9.39 -3.18
C TYR A 64 -12.16 -7.92 -3.60
N PRO A 65 -12.70 -7.62 -4.79
CA PRO A 65 -12.69 -6.26 -5.35
C PRO A 65 -13.49 -5.24 -4.53
N ASN A 66 -14.34 -5.67 -3.63
CA ASN A 66 -15.14 -4.78 -2.77
C ASN A 66 -14.46 -4.43 -1.43
N TRP A 67 -13.26 -4.94 -1.19
CA TRP A 67 -12.54 -4.63 0.04
C TRP A 67 -11.93 -3.25 -0.02
N ASP A 68 -12.08 -2.50 1.06
CA ASP A 68 -11.45 -1.20 1.24
C ASP A 68 -10.16 -1.39 2.02
N MET A 69 -9.03 -1.07 1.40
CA MET A 69 -7.71 -1.42 1.92
C MET A 69 -6.75 -0.24 1.85
N VAL A 70 -5.84 -0.19 2.83
CA VAL A 70 -4.71 0.74 2.86
C VAL A 70 -3.48 -0.02 3.28
N SER A 71 -2.36 0.23 2.65
CA SER A 71 -1.06 -0.30 3.04
C SER A 71 -0.30 0.75 3.84
N CYS A 72 0.19 0.36 4.99
CA CYS A 72 1.04 1.22 5.82
C CYS A 72 2.03 0.36 6.62
N GLY A 73 3.06 0.99 7.15
CA GLY A 73 4.05 0.27 7.94
C GLY A 73 5.11 1.18 8.51
N PRO A 74 6.06 0.61 9.28
CA PRO A 74 7.18 1.36 9.81
C PRO A 74 8.16 1.78 8.71
N THR A 75 9.10 2.63 9.06
CA THR A 75 10.17 3.06 8.15
C THR A 75 11.14 1.92 7.91
N LEU A 76 11.28 1.52 6.65
CA LEU A 76 12.24 0.52 6.21
C LEU A 76 13.29 1.18 5.34
N MET A 77 14.52 0.69 5.45
CA MET A 77 15.67 1.16 4.65
C MET A 77 16.16 0.00 3.79
N SER A 78 16.51 0.30 2.54
CA SER A 78 17.09 -0.68 1.60
C SER A 78 16.26 -1.98 1.48
N PRO A 79 14.95 -1.91 1.21
CA PRO A 79 14.13 -3.11 1.10
C PRO A 79 14.62 -4.00 -0.06
N HIS A 80 14.41 -5.31 0.09
CA HIS A 80 14.82 -6.33 -0.87
C HIS A 80 16.33 -6.40 -1.10
N SER A 81 17.13 -6.03 -0.11
CA SER A 81 18.58 -6.09 -0.16
C SER A 81 19.14 -6.71 1.12
N PRO A 82 20.42 -7.19 1.10
CA PRO A 82 21.06 -7.66 2.32
C PRO A 82 21.21 -6.60 3.41
N ASP A 83 21.11 -5.33 3.04
CA ASP A 83 21.21 -4.19 3.98
C ASP A 83 19.83 -3.75 4.50
N GLU A 84 18.78 -4.50 4.23
CA GLU A 84 17.43 -4.16 4.68
C GLU A 84 17.38 -4.05 6.20
N ARG A 85 16.79 -2.96 6.68
CA ARG A 85 16.66 -2.69 8.10
C ARG A 85 15.41 -1.88 8.40
N ALA A 86 14.89 -2.02 9.60
CA ALA A 86 13.75 -1.26 10.09
C ALA A 86 14.21 -0.23 11.13
N ASN A 87 13.59 0.95 11.09
CA ASN A 87 13.80 1.96 12.11
C ASN A 87 12.99 1.59 13.35
N ILE A 88 13.66 1.22 14.45
CA ILE A 88 13.01 0.73 15.67
C ILE A 88 12.01 1.75 16.25
N PRO A 89 12.34 3.04 16.41
CA PRO A 89 11.36 4.02 16.89
C PRO A 89 10.10 4.10 16.01
N SER A 90 10.23 3.92 14.69
CA SER A 90 9.07 3.95 13.78
C SER A 90 8.17 2.73 13.96
N VAL A 91 8.69 1.60 14.41
CA VAL A 91 7.89 0.41 14.73
C VAL A 91 6.95 0.71 15.89
N ALA A 92 7.45 1.35 16.95
CA ALA A 92 6.62 1.75 18.09
C ALA A 92 5.53 2.75 17.66
N LYS A 93 5.87 3.74 16.84
CA LYS A 93 4.89 4.69 16.29
C LYS A 93 3.83 3.99 15.44
N CYS A 94 4.25 3.07 14.59
CA CYS A 94 3.33 2.30 13.73
C CYS A 94 2.35 1.49 14.59
N TRP A 95 2.81 0.88 15.66
CA TRP A 95 1.98 0.13 16.60
C TRP A 95 0.94 1.03 17.28
N GLU A 96 1.37 2.19 17.81
CA GLU A 96 0.45 3.15 18.43
C GLU A 96 -0.59 3.66 17.43
N PHE A 97 -0.17 3.93 16.20
CA PHE A 97 -1.06 4.34 15.12
C PHE A 97 -2.08 3.25 14.80
N LEU A 98 -1.64 2.01 14.66
CA LEU A 98 -2.53 0.88 14.38
C LEU A 98 -3.59 0.71 15.48
N LYS A 99 -3.18 0.76 16.75
CA LYS A 99 -4.13 0.67 17.88
C LYS A 99 -5.16 1.80 17.81
N ALA A 100 -4.72 3.03 17.58
CA ALA A 100 -5.61 4.18 17.50
C ALA A 100 -6.58 4.07 16.33
N VAL A 101 -6.15 3.56 15.18
CA VAL A 101 -7.02 3.32 14.03
C VAL A 101 -8.10 2.30 14.39
N LEU A 102 -7.72 1.19 15.02
CA LEU A 102 -8.69 0.15 15.41
C LEU A 102 -9.72 0.67 16.41
N GLU A 103 -9.31 1.53 17.34
CA GLU A 103 -10.22 2.16 18.31
C GLU A 103 -11.20 3.16 17.66
N ASN A 104 -10.86 3.70 16.49
CA ASN A 104 -11.64 4.72 15.79
C ASN A 104 -12.40 4.18 14.57
N ILE A 105 -12.41 2.88 14.35
CA ILE A 105 -13.18 2.29 13.26
C ILE A 105 -14.67 2.47 13.56
N PRO A 106 -15.44 3.06 12.62
CA PRO A 106 -16.87 3.23 12.81
C PRO A 106 -17.62 1.91 12.98
N VAL A 107 -18.56 1.88 13.90
CA VAL A 107 -19.47 0.73 14.06
C VAL A 107 -20.54 0.83 12.97
N ARG A 108 -20.75 -0.27 12.26
CA ARG A 108 -21.79 -0.37 11.24
C ARG A 108 -23.06 -0.99 11.78
#